data_5c0b6556dda9c90cd005358e57214109
#
_entry.id   5c0b6556dda9c90cd005358e57214109
#
_cell.length_a   1.000
_cell.length_b   1.000
_cell.length_c   1.000
_cell.angle_alpha   90.00
_cell.angle_beta   90.00
_cell.angle_gamma   90.00
#
_symmetry.space_group_name_H-M   'P 1'
#
loop_
_entity.id
_entity.type
_entity.pdbx_description
1 polymer ?
#
loop_
_entity_poly.entity_id
_entity_poly.type
_entity_poly.pdbx_seq_one_letter_code
_entity_poly.pdbx_strand_id
1 'polypeptide(L)'
;MLFQLNRPFQDHPIYFDIPESASVIADLPGWFGDAWQEAPSISREYAQPLLAVDPTQDYPLEDIVHFVYNHNNCKAGCFAFHGGAVTQGDDAYLFMASTTTGKTTLITYLTQLGYTYLNDDCFYFDMKTLQVQPYTAPIHVREGGFAYLQSALPKPLTETDYRYMAARIAPRYVIYPENRTTIPTNPKGIFFLDRTDDPTVPDSCQKMSAFDAMSHLMTAALIPYQMSREYIEFFRRLTPFCYKLTYHNASYAAAHLPEFIK
;
A
#
# COMPACT_ATOMS: atom_id res chain seq x y z
N MET A 1 -24.40 4.72 12.72
CA MET A 1 -23.48 5.90 12.69
C MET A 1 -22.99 6.09 11.28
N LEU A 2 -22.74 7.33 10.85
CA LEU A 2 -22.13 7.61 9.56
C LEU A 2 -20.62 7.80 9.73
N PHE A 3 -19.86 7.06 8.95
CA PHE A 3 -18.39 7.16 8.88
C PHE A 3 -17.96 7.57 7.48
N GLN A 4 -16.76 8.10 7.38
CA GLN A 4 -16.11 8.42 6.12
C GLN A 4 -14.68 7.87 6.07
N LEU A 5 -14.27 7.43 4.88
CA LEU A 5 -12.88 7.15 4.55
C LEU A 5 -12.38 8.26 3.63
N ASN A 6 -11.47 9.06 4.12
CA ASN A 6 -10.92 10.20 3.41
C ASN A 6 -9.42 10.01 3.14
N ARG A 7 -9.08 9.48 1.96
CA ARG A 7 -7.69 9.32 1.54
C ARG A 7 -7.21 10.54 0.78
N PRO A 8 -5.98 11.01 0.99
CA PRO A 8 -5.49 12.28 0.44
C PRO A 8 -5.51 12.39 -1.09
N PHE A 9 -5.53 11.26 -1.79
CA PHE A 9 -5.56 11.19 -3.25
C PHE A 9 -6.95 11.07 -3.87
N GLN A 10 -8.00 10.94 -3.05
CA GLN A 10 -9.38 10.82 -3.53
C GLN A 10 -10.02 12.18 -3.77
N ASP A 11 -10.90 12.24 -4.78
CA ASP A 11 -11.69 13.44 -5.06
C ASP A 11 -12.69 13.74 -3.95
N HIS A 12 -13.27 12.69 -3.39
CA HIS A 12 -14.28 12.78 -2.35
C HIS A 12 -14.19 11.58 -1.40
N PRO A 13 -14.63 11.73 -0.15
CA PRO A 13 -14.68 10.64 0.80
C PRO A 13 -15.62 9.52 0.34
N ILE A 14 -15.34 8.30 0.81
CA ILE A 14 -16.28 7.17 0.72
C ILE A 14 -17.00 7.09 2.06
N TYR A 15 -18.32 6.87 2.03
CA TYR A 15 -19.15 6.88 3.22
C TYR A 15 -19.69 5.50 3.56
N PHE A 16 -19.93 5.28 4.86
CA PHE A 16 -20.40 4.02 5.42
C PHE A 16 -21.44 4.29 6.49
N ASP A 17 -22.63 3.73 6.32
CA ASP A 17 -23.67 3.74 7.35
C ASP A 17 -23.61 2.42 8.13
N ILE A 18 -23.07 2.49 9.35
CA ILE A 18 -22.80 1.31 10.18
C ILE A 18 -23.61 1.44 11.48
N PRO A 19 -24.41 0.41 11.85
CA PRO A 19 -25.08 0.39 13.13
C PRO A 19 -24.10 0.50 14.30
N GLU A 20 -24.45 1.28 15.34
CA GLU A 20 -23.59 1.47 16.53
C GLU A 20 -23.23 0.16 17.24
N SER A 21 -24.11 -0.83 17.15
CA SER A 21 -23.91 -2.15 17.75
C SER A 21 -22.98 -3.07 16.94
N ALA A 22 -22.54 -2.65 15.76
CA ALA A 22 -21.72 -3.50 14.90
C ALA A 22 -20.29 -3.61 15.44
N SER A 23 -19.85 -4.85 15.73
CA SER A 23 -18.50 -5.13 16.24
C SER A 23 -17.38 -4.69 15.27
N VAL A 24 -17.66 -4.66 13.97
CA VAL A 24 -16.71 -4.26 12.93
C VAL A 24 -16.16 -2.84 13.14
N ILE A 25 -16.91 -1.93 13.79
CA ILE A 25 -16.47 -0.54 14.04
C ILE A 25 -15.11 -0.52 14.78
N ALA A 26 -14.90 -1.44 15.71
CA ALA A 26 -13.66 -1.51 16.48
C ALA A 26 -12.43 -1.90 15.63
N ASP A 27 -12.65 -2.55 14.48
CA ASP A 27 -11.60 -3.04 13.60
C ASP A 27 -11.20 -2.04 12.50
N LEU A 28 -12.11 -1.13 12.14
CA LEU A 28 -11.92 -0.20 11.00
C LEU A 28 -10.73 0.75 11.14
N PRO A 29 -10.42 1.32 12.31
CA PRO A 29 -9.17 2.07 12.49
C PRO A 29 -7.93 1.21 12.24
N GLY A 30 -8.00 -0.09 12.56
CA GLY A 30 -6.94 -1.05 12.28
C GLY A 30 -6.70 -1.29 10.77
N TRP A 31 -7.73 -1.10 9.94
CA TRP A 31 -7.62 -1.27 8.49
C TRP A 31 -7.25 0.01 7.75
N PHE A 32 -7.79 1.14 8.17
CA PHE A 32 -7.71 2.37 7.39
C PHE A 32 -6.90 3.48 8.08
N GLY A 33 -6.49 3.28 9.33
CA GLY A 33 -5.74 4.27 10.10
C GLY A 33 -6.50 5.59 10.24
N ASP A 34 -5.75 6.69 10.19
CA ASP A 34 -6.26 8.05 10.36
C ASP A 34 -7.20 8.52 9.23
N ALA A 35 -7.23 7.79 8.10
CA ALA A 35 -8.17 8.08 7.01
C ALA A 35 -9.63 7.75 7.36
N TRP A 36 -9.86 6.92 8.39
CA TRP A 36 -11.18 6.53 8.89
C TRP A 36 -11.66 7.50 9.97
N GLN A 37 -12.84 8.10 9.78
CA GLN A 37 -13.39 9.12 10.68
C GLN A 37 -14.92 9.02 10.78
N GLU A 38 -15.48 9.46 11.90
CA GLU A 38 -16.90 9.71 11.99
C GLU A 38 -17.29 10.93 11.14
N ALA A 39 -18.47 10.88 10.52
CA ALA A 39 -19.01 11.95 9.66
C ALA A 39 -20.40 12.45 10.13
N PRO A 40 -20.53 12.92 11.38
CA PRO A 40 -21.84 13.25 11.95
C PRO A 40 -22.50 14.49 11.33
N SER A 41 -21.74 15.33 10.64
CA SER A 41 -22.21 16.59 10.04
C SER A 41 -22.83 16.45 8.64
N ILE A 42 -22.76 15.25 8.06
CA ILE A 42 -23.28 14.98 6.71
C ILE A 42 -24.54 14.14 6.81
N SER A 43 -25.62 14.53 6.10
CA SER A 43 -26.81 13.69 6.00
C SER A 43 -26.57 12.54 5.00
N ARG A 44 -27.21 11.38 5.24
CA ARG A 44 -27.07 10.20 4.38
C ARG A 44 -27.39 10.43 2.91
N GLU A 45 -28.28 11.35 2.60
CA GLU A 45 -28.68 11.69 1.22
C GLU A 45 -27.56 12.35 0.40
N TYR A 46 -26.62 13.03 1.08
CA TYR A 46 -25.45 13.68 0.46
C TYR A 46 -24.16 12.85 0.56
N ALA A 47 -24.19 11.77 1.34
CA ALA A 47 -23.05 10.90 1.51
C ALA A 47 -22.96 9.90 0.32
N GLN A 48 -22.20 10.24 -0.71
CA GLN A 48 -22.01 9.39 -1.89
C GLN A 48 -20.54 9.31 -2.29
N PRO A 49 -20.05 8.13 -2.66
CA PRO A 49 -20.71 6.81 -2.58
C PRO A 49 -20.94 6.34 -1.14
N LEU A 50 -22.05 5.66 -0.87
CA LEU A 50 -22.44 5.18 0.45
C LEU A 50 -22.68 3.67 0.45
N LEU A 51 -22.02 2.96 1.38
CA LEU A 51 -22.32 1.57 1.73
C LEU A 51 -23.11 1.52 3.05
N ALA A 52 -24.31 0.97 3.01
CA ALA A 52 -25.02 0.55 4.22
C ALA A 52 -24.50 -0.83 4.63
N VAL A 53 -23.88 -0.91 5.80
CA VAL A 53 -23.27 -2.15 6.31
C VAL A 53 -24.31 -2.96 7.07
N ASP A 54 -24.54 -4.21 6.65
CA ASP A 54 -25.38 -5.16 7.37
C ASP A 54 -24.53 -5.88 8.45
N PRO A 55 -24.78 -5.60 9.75
CA PRO A 55 -24.01 -6.19 10.84
C PRO A 55 -24.32 -7.67 11.08
N THR A 56 -25.36 -8.22 10.44
CA THR A 56 -25.75 -9.62 10.57
C THR A 56 -25.02 -10.54 9.60
N GLN A 57 -24.28 -9.97 8.65
CA GLN A 57 -23.43 -10.74 7.75
C GLN A 57 -22.21 -11.28 8.50
N ASP A 58 -21.75 -12.45 8.05
CA ASP A 58 -20.61 -13.12 8.68
C ASP A 58 -19.30 -12.32 8.58
N TYR A 59 -19.18 -11.43 7.57
CA TYR A 59 -17.92 -10.73 7.27
C TYR A 59 -18.13 -9.29 6.76
N PRO A 60 -18.70 -8.40 7.56
CA PRO A 60 -19.00 -7.03 7.13
C PRO A 60 -17.75 -6.21 6.78
N LEU A 61 -16.59 -6.55 7.35
CA LEU A 61 -15.32 -5.90 7.03
C LEU A 61 -14.89 -6.14 5.58
N GLU A 62 -15.12 -7.34 5.05
CA GLU A 62 -14.77 -7.68 3.67
C GLU A 62 -15.61 -6.91 2.67
N ASP A 63 -16.88 -6.70 2.97
CA ASP A 63 -17.77 -5.88 2.14
C ASP A 63 -17.31 -4.42 2.10
N ILE A 64 -16.88 -3.89 3.25
CA ILE A 64 -16.32 -2.55 3.36
C ILE A 64 -15.05 -2.43 2.50
N VAL A 65 -14.13 -3.38 2.62
CA VAL A 65 -12.89 -3.40 1.84
C VAL A 65 -13.18 -3.49 0.34
N HIS A 66 -14.07 -4.37 -0.09
CA HIS A 66 -14.49 -4.49 -1.49
C HIS A 66 -15.12 -3.21 -2.01
N PHE A 67 -15.98 -2.57 -1.21
CA PHE A 67 -16.59 -1.30 -1.59
C PHE A 67 -15.55 -0.21 -1.78
N VAL A 68 -14.56 -0.14 -0.90
CA VAL A 68 -13.43 0.80 -1.02
C VAL A 68 -12.65 0.58 -2.32
N TYR A 69 -12.37 -0.68 -2.69
CA TYR A 69 -11.69 -1.00 -3.94
C TYR A 69 -12.49 -0.57 -5.17
N ASN A 70 -13.80 -0.77 -5.16
CA ASN A 70 -14.67 -0.45 -6.29
C ASN A 70 -14.90 1.08 -6.46
N HIS A 71 -14.64 1.86 -5.41
CA HIS A 71 -14.84 3.32 -5.41
C HIS A 71 -13.52 4.10 -5.29
N ASN A 72 -12.44 3.52 -5.78
CA ASN A 72 -11.14 4.20 -5.87
C ASN A 72 -11.15 5.23 -6.99
N ASN A 73 -11.33 6.49 -6.63
CA ASN A 73 -11.22 7.63 -7.53
C ASN A 73 -10.02 8.49 -7.12
N CYS A 74 -9.26 8.96 -8.10
CA CYS A 74 -8.14 9.85 -7.85
C CYS A 74 -8.50 11.28 -8.25
N LYS A 75 -8.17 12.24 -7.39
CA LYS A 75 -8.35 13.65 -7.73
C LYS A 75 -7.45 14.06 -8.91
N ALA A 76 -7.86 15.10 -9.63
CA ALA A 76 -7.11 15.62 -10.77
C ALA A 76 -5.64 15.90 -10.41
N GLY A 77 -4.73 15.47 -11.27
CA GLY A 77 -3.29 15.63 -11.07
C GLY A 77 -2.64 14.59 -10.13
N CYS A 78 -3.42 13.66 -9.55
CA CYS A 78 -2.89 12.53 -8.79
C CYS A 78 -3.05 11.22 -9.56
N PHE A 79 -2.14 10.26 -9.31
CA PHE A 79 -2.24 8.90 -9.84
C PHE A 79 -1.81 7.88 -8.80
N ALA A 80 -2.66 6.88 -8.54
CA ALA A 80 -2.44 5.85 -7.54
C ALA A 80 -2.04 4.51 -8.16
N PHE A 81 -1.09 3.82 -7.51
CA PHE A 81 -0.62 2.50 -7.88
C PHE A 81 -0.83 1.51 -6.74
N HIS A 82 -1.08 0.25 -7.10
CA HIS A 82 -1.01 -0.86 -6.15
C HIS A 82 0.45 -1.18 -5.86
N GLY A 83 0.86 -0.90 -4.65
CA GLY A 83 2.23 -1.07 -4.23
C GLY A 83 2.44 -0.57 -2.81
N GLY A 84 3.69 -0.57 -2.38
CA GLY A 84 4.06 0.00 -1.10
C GLY A 84 5.38 0.73 -1.17
N ALA A 85 5.69 1.53 -0.17
CA ALA A 85 6.84 2.41 -0.20
C ALA A 85 7.45 2.63 1.19
N VAL A 86 8.76 2.78 1.18
CA VAL A 86 9.54 3.29 2.31
C VAL A 86 10.41 4.43 1.85
N THR A 87 10.94 5.22 2.78
CA THR A 87 11.85 6.32 2.47
C THR A 87 13.13 6.23 3.28
N GLN A 88 14.19 6.82 2.75
CA GLN A 88 15.43 7.08 3.48
C GLN A 88 15.88 8.50 3.15
N GLY A 89 15.76 9.40 4.12
CA GLY A 89 15.84 10.83 3.85
C GLY A 89 14.73 11.27 2.90
N ASP A 90 15.09 12.01 1.84
CA ASP A 90 14.14 12.52 0.82
C ASP A 90 13.86 11.51 -0.32
N ASP A 91 14.53 10.36 -0.30
CA ASP A 91 14.46 9.35 -1.35
C ASP A 91 13.39 8.29 -1.04
N ALA A 92 12.43 8.08 -1.96
CA ALA A 92 11.41 7.05 -1.87
C ALA A 92 11.78 5.81 -2.68
N TYR A 93 11.64 4.64 -2.05
CA TYR A 93 11.79 3.31 -2.64
C TYR A 93 10.42 2.66 -2.71
N LEU A 94 9.94 2.44 -3.95
CA LEU A 94 8.59 1.99 -4.21
C LEU A 94 8.61 0.54 -4.70
N PHE A 95 7.73 -0.28 -4.19
CA PHE A 95 7.66 -1.71 -4.50
C PHE A 95 6.30 -2.06 -5.08
N MET A 96 6.31 -2.59 -6.28
CA MET A 96 5.13 -3.08 -6.98
C MET A 96 5.25 -4.60 -7.15
N ALA A 97 4.15 -5.31 -6.93
CA ALA A 97 4.14 -6.75 -7.04
C ALA A 97 2.72 -7.28 -7.18
N SER A 98 2.58 -8.44 -7.79
CA SER A 98 1.36 -9.24 -7.68
C SER A 98 1.15 -9.70 -6.23
N THR A 99 -0.08 -10.09 -5.91
CA THR A 99 -0.42 -10.62 -4.59
C THR A 99 0.47 -11.82 -4.26
N THR A 100 0.90 -11.93 -3.01
CA THR A 100 1.74 -13.02 -2.46
C THR A 100 3.23 -13.02 -2.85
N THR A 101 3.71 -12.06 -3.61
CA THR A 101 5.14 -11.94 -3.98
C THR A 101 6.05 -11.52 -2.81
N GLY A 102 5.49 -11.10 -1.66
CA GLY A 102 6.27 -10.71 -0.48
C GLY A 102 6.47 -9.21 -0.29
N LYS A 103 5.77 -8.36 -1.06
CA LYS A 103 5.82 -6.89 -0.96
C LYS A 103 5.69 -6.38 0.49
N THR A 104 4.57 -6.73 1.15
CA THR A 104 4.29 -6.33 2.54
C THR A 104 5.38 -6.81 3.51
N THR A 105 5.87 -8.02 3.33
CA THR A 105 6.96 -8.58 4.14
C THR A 105 8.25 -7.78 3.96
N LEU A 106 8.61 -7.41 2.72
CA LEU A 106 9.79 -6.60 2.43
C LEU A 106 9.66 -5.20 3.04
N ILE A 107 8.51 -4.53 2.89
CA ILE A 107 8.24 -3.22 3.47
C ILE A 107 8.36 -3.26 4.99
N THR A 108 7.73 -4.27 5.62
CA THR A 108 7.83 -4.44 7.08
C THR A 108 9.27 -4.68 7.51
N TYR A 109 10.01 -5.52 6.79
CA TYR A 109 11.41 -5.79 7.07
C TYR A 109 12.25 -4.51 7.00
N LEU A 110 12.10 -3.70 5.95
CA LEU A 110 12.79 -2.43 5.77
C LEU A 110 12.47 -1.42 6.88
N THR A 111 11.20 -1.31 7.29
CA THR A 111 10.81 -0.40 8.39
C THR A 111 11.46 -0.82 9.71
N GLN A 112 11.60 -2.11 9.98
CA GLN A 112 12.30 -2.63 11.16
C GLN A 112 13.82 -2.42 11.10
N LEU A 113 14.38 -2.21 9.89
CA LEU A 113 15.78 -1.81 9.70
C LEU A 113 16.00 -0.29 9.76
N GLY A 114 14.99 0.51 10.05
CA GLY A 114 15.09 1.95 10.23
C GLY A 114 14.72 2.80 9.01
N TYR A 115 14.24 2.20 7.92
CA TYR A 115 13.60 2.98 6.85
C TYR A 115 12.30 3.60 7.38
N THR A 116 12.00 4.81 6.93
CA THR A 116 10.76 5.47 7.27
C THR A 116 9.63 4.92 6.42
N TYR A 117 8.55 4.48 7.07
CA TYR A 117 7.37 3.97 6.37
C TYR A 117 6.62 5.08 5.64
N LEU A 118 6.24 4.81 4.41
CA LEU A 118 5.37 5.69 3.63
C LEU A 118 3.99 5.06 3.47
N ASN A 119 3.89 3.88 2.87
CA ASN A 119 2.64 3.16 2.68
C ASN A 119 2.85 1.66 2.36
N ASP A 120 1.79 0.84 2.56
CA ASP A 120 1.60 -0.48 1.95
C ASP A 120 0.23 -0.55 1.29
N ASP A 121 0.09 -1.39 0.25
CA ASP A 121 -1.07 -1.59 -0.62
C ASP A 121 -1.41 -0.46 -1.60
N CYS A 122 -1.11 0.80 -1.28
CA CYS A 122 -1.38 1.92 -2.19
C CYS A 122 -0.41 3.06 -1.94
N PHE A 123 0.18 3.57 -3.00
CA PHE A 123 0.88 4.85 -2.98
C PHE A 123 0.44 5.72 -4.16
N TYR A 124 0.57 7.01 -4.04
CA TYR A 124 0.15 7.92 -5.10
C TYR A 124 1.17 9.01 -5.37
N PHE A 125 1.17 9.44 -6.63
CA PHE A 125 2.02 10.51 -7.14
C PHE A 125 1.22 11.79 -7.36
N ASP A 126 1.86 12.91 -7.13
CA ASP A 126 1.54 14.14 -7.87
C ASP A 126 2.12 14.00 -9.29
N MET A 127 1.28 14.00 -10.30
CA MET A 127 1.68 13.77 -11.70
C MET A 127 2.57 14.89 -12.25
N LYS A 128 2.47 16.09 -11.71
CA LYS A 128 3.25 17.25 -12.16
C LYS A 128 4.67 17.21 -11.60
N THR A 129 4.81 17.02 -10.29
CA THR A 129 6.10 17.05 -9.58
C THR A 129 6.81 15.70 -9.59
N LEU A 130 6.10 14.59 -9.82
CA LEU A 130 6.52 13.21 -9.60
C LEU A 130 6.85 12.89 -8.14
N GLN A 131 6.41 13.69 -7.21
CA GLN A 131 6.59 13.36 -5.80
C GLN A 131 5.57 12.33 -5.35
N VAL A 132 6.05 11.36 -4.58
CA VAL A 132 5.20 10.39 -3.87
C VAL A 132 4.62 11.10 -2.66
N GLN A 133 3.31 11.07 -2.56
CA GLN A 133 2.59 11.78 -1.50
C GLN A 133 2.40 10.88 -0.28
N PRO A 134 2.55 11.38 0.94
CA PRO A 134 2.38 10.59 2.15
C PRO A 134 0.92 10.17 2.32
N TYR A 135 0.72 8.90 2.57
CA TYR A 135 -0.52 8.32 3.03
C TYR A 135 -0.21 7.08 3.84
N THR A 136 -0.30 7.18 5.14
CA THR A 136 0.06 6.10 6.05
C THR A 136 -1.17 5.35 6.53
N ALA A 137 -1.34 4.13 6.01
CA ALA A 137 -2.25 3.13 6.56
C ALA A 137 -1.43 2.09 7.35
N PRO A 138 -2.04 1.33 8.27
CA PRO A 138 -1.36 0.22 8.93
C PRO A 138 -0.88 -0.83 7.94
N ILE A 139 0.16 -1.58 8.31
CA ILE A 139 0.67 -2.70 7.51
C ILE A 139 -0.11 -3.97 7.88
N HIS A 140 -0.63 -4.69 6.90
CA HIS A 140 -1.40 -5.91 7.08
C HIS A 140 -0.61 -7.14 6.67
N VAL A 141 0.18 -7.71 7.58
CA VAL A 141 1.02 -8.88 7.32
C VAL A 141 0.21 -10.17 7.42
N ARG A 142 0.31 -11.03 6.42
CA ARG A 142 -0.27 -12.39 6.46
C ARG A 142 0.58 -13.32 7.31
N GLU A 143 -0.01 -14.42 7.77
CA GLU A 143 0.62 -15.39 8.68
C GLU A 143 2.00 -15.87 8.18
N GLY A 144 2.12 -16.30 6.93
CA GLY A 144 3.41 -16.73 6.37
C GLY A 144 4.47 -15.63 6.34
N GLY A 145 4.09 -14.39 6.01
CA GLY A 145 4.98 -13.24 6.07
C GLY A 145 5.39 -12.90 7.50
N PHE A 146 4.45 -12.99 8.44
CA PHE A 146 4.71 -12.75 9.85
C PHE A 146 5.67 -13.80 10.44
N ALA A 147 5.45 -15.08 10.16
CA ALA A 147 6.35 -16.15 10.59
C ALA A 147 7.79 -15.95 10.06
N TYR A 148 7.91 -15.52 8.78
CA TYR A 148 9.21 -15.17 8.22
C TYR A 148 9.85 -13.99 8.97
N LEU A 149 9.11 -12.91 9.22
CA LEU A 149 9.62 -11.74 9.94
C LEU A 149 10.11 -12.10 11.34
N GLN A 150 9.36 -12.93 12.07
CA GLN A 150 9.76 -13.39 13.39
C GLN A 150 11.09 -14.12 13.41
N SER A 151 11.43 -14.82 12.32
CA SER A 151 12.70 -15.57 12.21
C SER A 151 13.84 -14.76 11.60
N ALA A 152 13.54 -13.80 10.72
CA ALA A 152 14.52 -13.11 9.90
C ALA A 152 14.94 -11.73 10.44
N LEU A 153 14.09 -11.10 11.25
CA LEU A 153 14.41 -9.79 11.84
C LEU A 153 15.51 -9.91 12.90
N PRO A 154 16.44 -8.95 12.97
CA PRO A 154 17.46 -8.88 14.04
C PRO A 154 16.83 -8.82 15.44
N LYS A 155 15.65 -8.22 15.55
CA LYS A 155 14.82 -8.20 16.75
C LYS A 155 13.40 -8.63 16.35
N PRO A 156 12.92 -9.78 16.80
CA PRO A 156 11.57 -10.24 16.54
C PRO A 156 10.51 -9.24 17.03
N LEU A 157 9.38 -9.19 16.33
CA LEU A 157 8.23 -8.38 16.74
C LEU A 157 7.63 -8.94 18.03
N THR A 158 7.27 -8.05 18.96
CA THR A 158 6.61 -8.39 20.23
C THR A 158 5.12 -8.13 20.15
N GLU A 159 4.35 -8.61 21.12
CA GLU A 159 2.89 -8.42 21.14
C GLU A 159 2.45 -6.95 21.20
N THR A 160 3.35 -6.04 21.52
CA THR A 160 3.11 -4.60 21.49
C THR A 160 3.32 -3.98 20.10
N ASP A 161 4.03 -4.67 19.22
CA ASP A 161 4.36 -4.16 17.88
C ASP A 161 3.24 -4.45 16.86
N TYR A 162 2.31 -5.33 17.18
CA TYR A 162 1.21 -5.71 16.28
C TYR A 162 -0.10 -6.00 17.01
N ARG A 163 -1.20 -5.92 16.26
CA ARG A 163 -2.51 -6.44 16.65
C ARG A 163 -2.90 -7.61 15.75
N TYR A 164 -3.27 -8.74 16.34
CA TYR A 164 -3.83 -9.85 15.56
C TYR A 164 -5.30 -9.57 15.23
N MET A 165 -5.66 -9.70 13.96
CA MET A 165 -7.03 -9.56 13.46
C MET A 165 -7.45 -10.84 12.75
N ALA A 166 -8.47 -11.50 13.29
CA ALA A 166 -9.11 -12.61 12.62
C ALA A 166 -9.88 -12.10 11.40
N ALA A 167 -9.69 -12.76 10.25
CA ALA A 167 -10.44 -12.49 9.04
C ALA A 167 -10.75 -13.81 8.34
N ARG A 168 -11.88 -13.86 7.60
CA ARG A 168 -12.34 -15.06 6.91
C ARG A 168 -11.33 -15.61 5.93
N ILE A 169 -10.79 -14.71 5.06
CA ILE A 169 -9.92 -15.15 3.96
C ILE A 169 -8.53 -15.50 4.47
N ALA A 170 -7.97 -14.69 5.36
CA ALA A 170 -6.73 -14.98 6.05
C ALA A 170 -6.54 -14.00 7.23
N PRO A 171 -6.14 -14.49 8.41
CA PRO A 171 -5.80 -13.62 9.53
C PRO A 171 -4.68 -12.64 9.15
N ARG A 172 -4.67 -11.49 9.84
CA ARG A 172 -3.68 -10.43 9.65
C ARG A 172 -3.03 -10.07 10.98
N TYR A 173 -1.76 -9.77 10.88
CA TYR A 173 -0.99 -9.08 11.91
C TYR A 173 -0.88 -7.62 11.49
N VAL A 174 -1.58 -6.74 12.17
CA VAL A 174 -1.65 -5.32 11.85
C VAL A 174 -0.56 -4.60 12.61
N ILE A 175 0.36 -3.98 11.89
CA ILE A 175 1.51 -3.27 12.43
C ILE A 175 1.32 -1.78 12.18
N TYR A 176 1.53 -0.97 13.22
CA TYR A 176 1.49 0.49 13.16
C TYR A 176 2.93 1.02 13.22
N PRO A 177 3.56 1.36 12.08
CA PRO A 177 4.92 1.87 12.12
C PRO A 177 5.00 3.19 12.85
N GLU A 178 5.89 3.31 13.83
CA GLU A 178 6.15 4.56 14.56
C GLU A 178 6.87 5.58 13.67
N ASN A 179 7.88 5.11 12.93
CA ASN A 179 8.64 5.94 12.00
C ASN A 179 7.94 6.00 10.64
N ARG A 180 7.14 7.05 10.42
CA ARG A 180 6.36 7.27 9.19
C ARG A 180 6.55 8.69 8.65
N THR A 181 6.60 8.83 7.32
CA THR A 181 6.73 10.14 6.69
C THR A 181 5.39 10.86 6.58
N THR A 182 5.43 12.18 6.77
CA THR A 182 4.30 13.08 6.59
C THR A 182 4.55 14.10 5.47
N ILE A 183 5.68 14.00 4.79
CA ILE A 183 6.08 14.92 3.72
C ILE A 183 6.21 14.21 2.38
N PRO A 184 5.93 14.90 1.25
CA PRO A 184 6.17 14.36 -0.08
C PRO A 184 7.66 14.04 -0.30
N THR A 185 7.94 12.92 -0.98
CA THR A 185 9.29 12.42 -1.22
C THR A 185 9.55 12.18 -2.71
N ASN A 186 10.81 12.19 -3.13
CA ASN A 186 11.17 11.98 -4.52
C ASN A 186 11.37 10.49 -4.82
N PRO A 187 10.87 9.96 -5.96
CA PRO A 187 11.11 8.56 -6.32
C PRO A 187 12.60 8.36 -6.63
N LYS A 188 13.24 7.45 -5.90
CA LYS A 188 14.60 6.99 -6.14
C LYS A 188 14.63 5.73 -6.98
N GLY A 189 13.72 4.80 -6.70
CA GLY A 189 13.55 3.57 -7.43
C GLY A 189 12.14 3.02 -7.33
N ILE A 190 11.65 2.47 -8.44
CA ILE A 190 10.40 1.74 -8.54
C ILE A 190 10.76 0.30 -8.89
N PHE A 191 10.57 -0.61 -7.94
CA PHE A 191 10.98 -2.00 -8.04
C PHE A 191 9.76 -2.89 -8.32
N PHE A 192 9.77 -3.55 -9.46
CA PHE A 192 8.84 -4.63 -9.75
C PHE A 192 9.42 -5.91 -9.19
N LEU A 193 8.77 -6.43 -8.16
CA LEU A 193 9.24 -7.56 -7.38
C LEU A 193 8.95 -8.88 -8.09
N ASP A 194 9.96 -9.73 -8.16
CA ASP A 194 9.92 -11.07 -8.72
C ASP A 194 10.59 -12.04 -7.73
N ARG A 195 9.82 -12.52 -6.73
CA ARG A 195 10.34 -13.48 -5.77
C ARG A 195 10.38 -14.87 -6.38
N THR A 196 11.51 -15.53 -6.22
CA THR A 196 11.73 -16.89 -6.66
C THR A 196 12.12 -17.80 -5.51
N ASP A 197 11.65 -19.04 -5.56
CA ASP A 197 12.10 -20.12 -4.66
C ASP A 197 13.09 -21.07 -5.38
N ASP A 198 13.39 -20.82 -6.67
CA ASP A 198 14.35 -21.59 -7.46
C ASP A 198 15.80 -21.17 -7.13
N PRO A 199 16.60 -22.02 -6.45
CA PRO A 199 17.96 -21.67 -6.04
C PRO A 199 18.94 -21.49 -7.21
N THR A 200 18.55 -21.85 -8.43
CA THR A 200 19.38 -21.67 -9.64
C THR A 200 19.24 -20.27 -10.24
N VAL A 201 18.21 -19.54 -9.88
CA VAL A 201 17.98 -18.17 -10.33
C VAL A 201 18.73 -17.22 -9.39
N PRO A 202 19.72 -16.44 -9.87
CA PRO A 202 20.44 -15.52 -8.99
C PRO A 202 19.56 -14.33 -8.60
N ASP A 203 19.75 -13.85 -7.37
CA ASP A 203 19.24 -12.55 -6.98
C ASP A 203 19.82 -11.46 -7.88
N SER A 204 18.99 -10.55 -8.36
CA SER A 204 19.43 -9.49 -9.29
C SER A 204 18.51 -8.27 -9.23
N CYS A 205 19.10 -7.12 -9.52
CA CYS A 205 18.34 -5.90 -9.79
C CYS A 205 18.74 -5.34 -11.15
N GLN A 206 17.80 -5.26 -12.06
CA GLN A 206 18.06 -4.88 -13.43
C GLN A 206 17.22 -3.67 -13.81
N LYS A 207 17.86 -2.69 -14.47
CA LYS A 207 17.15 -1.56 -15.06
C LYS A 207 16.20 -2.08 -16.14
N MET A 208 14.95 -1.64 -16.10
CA MET A 208 13.97 -2.04 -17.11
C MET A 208 14.11 -1.23 -18.40
N SER A 209 13.75 -1.83 -19.53
CA SER A 209 13.50 -1.06 -20.76
C SER A 209 12.31 -0.11 -20.56
N ALA A 210 12.28 1.00 -21.30
CA ALA A 210 11.15 1.92 -21.22
C ALA A 210 9.81 1.28 -21.59
N PHE A 211 9.81 0.31 -22.50
CA PHE A 211 8.62 -0.42 -22.92
C PHE A 211 8.11 -1.34 -21.79
N ASP A 212 8.99 -2.15 -21.22
CA ASP A 212 8.62 -3.05 -20.11
C ASP A 212 8.17 -2.28 -18.88
N ALA A 213 8.90 -1.21 -18.53
CA ALA A 213 8.53 -0.33 -17.43
C ALA A 213 7.13 0.28 -17.61
N MET A 214 6.83 0.78 -18.82
CA MET A 214 5.52 1.32 -19.16
C MET A 214 4.42 0.28 -18.99
N SER A 215 4.63 -0.94 -19.51
CA SER A 215 3.67 -2.04 -19.41
C SER A 215 3.37 -2.42 -17.97
N HIS A 216 4.42 -2.52 -17.13
CA HIS A 216 4.26 -2.85 -15.72
C HIS A 216 3.58 -1.73 -14.92
N LEU A 217 3.92 -0.45 -15.18
CA LEU A 217 3.25 0.68 -14.57
C LEU A 217 1.75 0.70 -14.89
N MET A 218 1.39 0.46 -16.15
CA MET A 218 -0.01 0.38 -16.58
C MET A 218 -0.78 -0.74 -15.86
N THR A 219 -0.14 -1.89 -15.65
CA THR A 219 -0.74 -3.03 -14.96
C THR A 219 -0.90 -2.78 -13.46
N ALA A 220 0.01 -2.02 -12.86
CA ALA A 220 -0.01 -1.68 -11.43
C ALA A 220 -0.95 -0.52 -11.09
N ALA A 221 -1.59 0.11 -12.05
CA ALA A 221 -2.55 1.19 -11.83
C ALA A 221 -3.70 0.72 -10.93
N LEU A 222 -3.93 1.40 -9.82
CA LEU A 222 -4.96 1.06 -8.84
C LEU A 222 -6.35 1.55 -9.24
N ILE A 223 -6.40 2.57 -10.08
CA ILE A 223 -7.62 3.24 -10.49
C ILE A 223 -7.91 2.99 -11.97
N PRO A 224 -9.19 2.86 -12.36
CA PRO A 224 -9.56 2.88 -13.77
C PRO A 224 -9.13 4.20 -14.41
N TYR A 225 -8.50 4.13 -15.55
CA TYR A 225 -8.13 5.30 -16.33
C TYR A 225 -8.30 5.04 -17.82
N GLN A 226 -8.65 6.10 -18.55
CA GLN A 226 -8.61 6.07 -20.00
C GLN A 226 -7.25 6.60 -20.46
N MET A 227 -6.61 5.86 -21.36
CA MET A 227 -5.32 6.28 -21.88
C MET A 227 -5.41 7.65 -22.54
N SER A 228 -4.71 8.60 -21.97
CA SER A 228 -4.59 9.98 -22.47
C SER A 228 -3.12 10.34 -22.71
N ARG A 229 -2.89 11.40 -23.45
CA ARG A 229 -1.52 11.94 -23.64
C ARG A 229 -0.86 12.29 -22.29
N GLU A 230 -1.63 12.78 -21.34
CA GLU A 230 -1.16 13.14 -20.01
C GLU A 230 -0.65 11.90 -19.24
N TYR A 231 -1.42 10.79 -19.24
CA TYR A 231 -0.99 9.55 -18.58
C TYR A 231 0.21 8.90 -19.27
N ILE A 232 0.26 8.91 -20.60
CA ILE A 232 1.42 8.41 -21.35
C ILE A 232 2.68 9.18 -20.94
N GLU A 233 2.61 10.52 -20.91
CA GLU A 233 3.73 11.36 -20.52
C GLU A 233 4.14 11.15 -19.05
N PHE A 234 3.17 11.02 -18.15
CA PHE A 234 3.42 10.71 -16.75
C PHE A 234 4.16 9.37 -16.59
N PHE A 235 3.66 8.29 -17.20
CA PHE A 235 4.33 6.99 -17.15
C PHE A 235 5.73 7.04 -17.77
N ARG A 236 5.88 7.71 -18.92
CA ARG A 236 7.18 7.89 -19.57
C ARG A 236 8.20 8.56 -18.62
N ARG A 237 7.78 9.54 -17.84
CA ARG A 237 8.62 10.22 -16.85
C ARG A 237 8.99 9.31 -15.67
N LEU A 238 8.21 8.28 -15.36
CA LEU A 238 8.51 7.30 -14.31
C LEU A 238 9.46 6.18 -14.79
N THR A 239 9.51 5.86 -16.10
CA THR A 239 10.33 4.75 -16.59
C THR A 239 11.82 4.82 -16.21
N PRO A 240 12.48 6.00 -16.08
CA PRO A 240 13.86 6.06 -15.62
C PRO A 240 14.11 5.56 -14.21
N PHE A 241 13.07 5.42 -13.39
CA PHE A 241 13.16 4.93 -12.01
C PHE A 241 12.85 3.43 -11.89
N CYS A 242 12.47 2.74 -12.98
CA CYS A 242 11.95 1.38 -12.94
C CYS A 242 13.05 0.32 -13.01
N TYR A 243 12.97 -0.66 -12.11
CA TYR A 243 13.86 -1.81 -11.98
C TYR A 243 13.05 -3.09 -11.79
N LYS A 244 13.55 -4.20 -12.33
CA LYS A 244 13.08 -5.53 -11.95
C LYS A 244 13.99 -6.04 -10.83
N LEU A 245 13.41 -6.43 -9.70
CA LEU A 245 14.13 -6.99 -8.56
C LEU A 245 13.76 -8.46 -8.40
N THR A 246 14.63 -9.36 -8.81
CA THR A 246 14.52 -10.81 -8.58
C THR A 246 15.23 -11.15 -7.28
N TYR A 247 14.54 -11.84 -6.35
CA TYR A 247 15.09 -12.11 -5.02
C TYR A 247 14.45 -13.33 -4.36
N HIS A 248 15.19 -13.99 -3.46
CA HIS A 248 14.71 -15.15 -2.71
C HIS A 248 14.06 -14.76 -1.39
N ASN A 249 14.60 -13.76 -0.70
CA ASN A 249 14.12 -13.35 0.61
C ASN A 249 14.28 -11.85 0.87
N ALA A 250 13.46 -11.32 1.79
CA ALA A 250 13.43 -9.90 2.09
C ALA A 250 14.74 -9.37 2.70
N SER A 251 15.49 -10.20 3.44
CA SER A 251 16.75 -9.78 4.04
C SER A 251 17.83 -9.50 2.98
N TYR A 252 17.91 -10.32 1.94
CA TYR A 252 18.80 -10.06 0.80
C TYR A 252 18.42 -8.78 0.07
N ALA A 253 17.15 -8.65 -0.30
CA ALA A 253 16.65 -7.46 -1.00
C ALA A 253 16.94 -6.18 -0.21
N ALA A 254 16.73 -6.20 1.11
CA ALA A 254 16.98 -5.06 1.99
C ALA A 254 18.49 -4.71 2.10
N ALA A 255 19.36 -5.70 2.20
CA ALA A 255 20.80 -5.48 2.33
C ALA A 255 21.42 -4.83 1.08
N HIS A 256 20.86 -5.10 -0.11
CA HIS A 256 21.43 -4.64 -1.38
C HIS A 256 20.65 -3.46 -1.99
N LEU A 257 19.51 -3.07 -1.41
CA LEU A 257 18.70 -1.97 -1.94
C LEU A 257 19.48 -0.67 -2.23
N PRO A 258 20.39 -0.19 -1.35
CA PRO A 258 21.19 1.00 -1.62
C PRO A 258 22.21 0.83 -2.76
N GLU A 259 22.59 -0.39 -3.08
CA GLU A 259 23.58 -0.69 -4.13
C GLU A 259 22.96 -0.71 -5.52
N PHE A 260 21.67 -1.02 -5.60
CA PHE A 260 20.95 -1.17 -6.87
C PHE A 260 20.71 0.15 -7.61
N ILE A 261 20.90 1.29 -6.94
CA ILE A 261 20.52 2.61 -7.47
C ILE A 261 21.72 3.59 -7.44
N LYS A 262 22.90 3.07 -7.57
CA LYS A 262 24.12 3.91 -7.71
C LYS A 262 24.25 4.52 -9.09
#